data_f9bf9c964afb03c638f38672bca8ce7b
#
_entry.id   f9bf9c964afb03c638f38672bca8ce7b
#
_cell.length_a   1.000
_cell.length_b   1.000
_cell.length_c   1.000
_cell.angle_alpha   90.00
_cell.angle_beta   90.00
_cell.angle_gamma   90.00
#
_symmetry.space_group_name_H-M   'P 1'
#
loop_
_entity.id
_entity.type
_entity.pdbx_description
1 polymer ?
#
loop_
_entity_poly.entity_id
_entity_poly.type
_entity_poly.pdbx_seq_one_letter_code
_entity_poly.pdbx_strand_id
1 'polypeptide(L)'
;MRTPDWLMIAILGLLMMGFAGISTAQTMEGRQALAPTGKLRVALQLANPLNVIQDSASGEMTGVGFDLGQELARRIEVQIEPVLYPSIGALLDGGKSGAWDVAFVGFSPARAEEWDFTGLHLEVEFGYLIPAGSVISTMADVDRPGIRIAVQANSGPDVFFSRTLENVVMVRESSNPGALEALKSGRADVMGSIKPVLFEMSNQLPGSRVLDGRSGIDPHAMAMPKGRDLGVAYARQFIEDAKSEGLVKAAIEKAGLRGVVVAP
;
A
#
# COMPACT_ATOMS: atom_id res chain seq x y z
N MET A 1 -29.40 -61.12 -6.73
CA MET A 1 -28.77 -60.47 -7.90
C MET A 1 -27.79 -59.41 -7.38
N ARG A 2 -26.49 -59.63 -7.55
CA ARG A 2 -25.43 -58.67 -7.16
C ARG A 2 -25.22 -57.69 -8.31
N THR A 3 -25.31 -56.39 -8.09
CA THR A 3 -24.96 -55.37 -9.07
C THR A 3 -23.45 -55.36 -9.26
N PRO A 4 -22.92 -55.25 -10.48
CA PRO A 4 -21.50 -55.36 -10.72
C PRO A 4 -20.71 -54.07 -10.29
N ASP A 5 -19.61 -54.26 -9.58
CA ASP A 5 -18.78 -53.22 -8.93
C ASP A 5 -18.17 -52.19 -9.91
N TRP A 6 -18.21 -52.44 -11.24
CA TRP A 6 -17.67 -51.50 -12.24
C TRP A 6 -18.54 -50.25 -12.43
N LEU A 7 -19.83 -50.28 -12.05
CA LEU A 7 -20.68 -49.09 -12.17
C LEU A 7 -20.37 -48.04 -11.09
N MET A 8 -19.86 -48.45 -9.95
CA MET A 8 -19.46 -47.50 -8.88
C MET A 8 -18.17 -46.73 -9.21
N ILE A 9 -17.22 -47.37 -9.92
CA ILE A 9 -15.95 -46.74 -10.31
C ILE A 9 -16.15 -45.65 -11.37
N ALA A 10 -17.11 -45.84 -12.31
CA ALA A 10 -17.42 -44.88 -13.33
C ALA A 10 -18.09 -43.59 -12.80
N ILE A 11 -18.90 -43.70 -11.74
CA ILE A 11 -19.60 -42.55 -11.12
C ILE A 11 -18.60 -41.72 -10.28
N LEU A 12 -17.65 -42.38 -9.60
CA LEU A 12 -16.63 -41.66 -8.81
C LEU A 12 -15.61 -40.89 -9.70
N GLY A 13 -15.28 -41.43 -10.88
CA GLY A 13 -14.40 -40.77 -11.84
C GLY A 13 -15.02 -39.54 -12.50
N LEU A 14 -16.35 -39.53 -12.73
CA LEU A 14 -17.05 -38.40 -13.33
C LEU A 14 -17.23 -37.20 -12.35
N LEU A 15 -17.37 -37.49 -11.03
CA LEU A 15 -17.47 -36.43 -10.00
C LEU A 15 -16.13 -35.71 -9.77
N MET A 16 -14.98 -36.38 -9.92
CA MET A 16 -13.67 -35.76 -9.74
C MET A 16 -13.24 -34.85 -10.92
N MET A 17 -13.71 -35.11 -12.15
CA MET A 17 -13.43 -34.23 -13.30
C MET A 17 -14.22 -32.91 -13.27
N GLY A 18 -15.39 -32.87 -12.60
CA GLY A 18 -16.22 -31.66 -12.50
C GLY A 18 -15.62 -30.58 -11.58
N PHE A 19 -14.92 -30.96 -10.50
CA PHE A 19 -14.35 -30.01 -9.53
C PHE A 19 -13.10 -29.30 -10.04
N ALA A 20 -12.26 -29.96 -10.83
CA ALA A 20 -11.04 -29.34 -11.39
C ALA A 20 -11.36 -28.29 -12.48
N GLY A 21 -12.43 -28.47 -13.23
CA GLY A 21 -12.83 -27.54 -14.30
C GLY A 21 -13.42 -26.23 -13.79
N ILE A 22 -14.15 -26.25 -12.70
CA ILE A 22 -14.75 -25.04 -12.09
C ILE A 22 -13.66 -24.16 -11.47
N SER A 23 -12.67 -24.75 -10.80
CA SER A 23 -11.57 -24.01 -10.19
C SER A 23 -10.68 -23.29 -11.20
N THR A 24 -10.38 -23.91 -12.35
CA THR A 24 -9.55 -23.29 -13.40
C THR A 24 -10.26 -22.18 -14.15
N ALA A 25 -11.55 -22.33 -14.45
CA ALA A 25 -12.35 -21.30 -15.12
C ALA A 25 -12.47 -20.04 -14.23
N GLN A 26 -12.79 -20.17 -12.96
CA GLN A 26 -12.85 -19.04 -12.00
C GLN A 26 -11.50 -18.34 -11.87
N THR A 27 -10.39 -19.08 -11.91
CA THR A 27 -9.05 -18.50 -11.89
C THR A 27 -8.75 -17.68 -13.13
N MET A 28 -9.14 -18.15 -14.31
CA MET A 28 -8.97 -17.42 -15.57
C MET A 28 -9.82 -16.14 -15.62
N GLU A 29 -11.07 -16.21 -15.21
CA GLU A 29 -11.97 -15.04 -15.13
C GLU A 29 -11.48 -14.03 -14.11
N GLY A 30 -10.96 -14.47 -12.97
CA GLY A 30 -10.35 -13.62 -11.94
C GLY A 30 -9.11 -12.86 -12.47
N ARG A 31 -8.25 -13.53 -13.24
CA ARG A 31 -7.09 -12.94 -13.92
C ARG A 31 -7.54 -11.86 -14.92
N GLN A 32 -8.52 -12.15 -15.76
CA GLN A 32 -9.04 -11.22 -16.76
C GLN A 32 -9.72 -10.00 -16.10
N ALA A 33 -10.41 -10.20 -14.97
CA ALA A 33 -11.03 -9.11 -14.20
C ALA A 33 -9.99 -8.17 -13.59
N LEU A 34 -8.77 -8.66 -13.23
CA LEU A 34 -7.66 -7.84 -12.72
C LEU A 34 -6.99 -7.01 -13.81
N ALA A 35 -6.89 -7.52 -15.03
CA ALA A 35 -6.18 -6.87 -16.13
C ALA A 35 -7.07 -6.73 -17.38
N PRO A 36 -8.17 -5.95 -17.32
CA PRO A 36 -9.17 -5.88 -18.40
C PRO A 36 -8.62 -5.28 -19.70
N THR A 37 -7.50 -4.58 -19.65
CA THR A 37 -6.81 -4.00 -20.82
C THR A 37 -5.73 -4.91 -21.41
N GLY A 38 -5.53 -6.11 -20.84
CA GLY A 38 -4.44 -7.01 -21.19
C GLY A 38 -3.10 -6.69 -20.51
N LYS A 39 -3.05 -5.63 -19.71
CA LYS A 39 -1.93 -5.27 -18.81
C LYS A 39 -2.46 -5.02 -17.43
N LEU A 40 -1.64 -5.27 -16.40
CA LEU A 40 -1.96 -4.90 -15.02
C LEU A 40 -1.45 -3.49 -14.74
N ARG A 41 -2.37 -2.52 -14.69
CA ARG A 41 -2.06 -1.13 -14.36
C ARG A 41 -1.96 -0.98 -12.84
N VAL A 42 -0.74 -0.75 -12.34
CA VAL A 42 -0.43 -0.64 -10.91
C VAL A 42 -0.20 0.81 -10.54
N ALA A 43 -1.07 1.39 -9.73
CA ALA A 43 -0.92 2.76 -9.25
C ALA A 43 0.13 2.84 -8.13
N LEU A 44 1.10 3.72 -8.31
CA LEU A 44 2.23 3.91 -7.41
C LEU A 44 2.41 5.39 -7.11
N GLN A 45 2.51 5.74 -5.82
CA GLN A 45 2.78 7.10 -5.39
C GLN A 45 4.29 7.36 -5.36
N LEU A 46 4.74 8.37 -6.11
CA LEU A 46 6.09 8.90 -6.04
C LEU A 46 6.38 9.51 -4.65
N ALA A 47 7.66 9.60 -4.28
CA ALA A 47 8.10 10.09 -2.97
C ALA A 47 7.45 9.33 -1.79
N ASN A 48 7.13 8.05 -2.02
CA ASN A 48 6.71 7.08 -1.02
C ASN A 48 7.48 5.76 -1.26
N PRO A 49 8.57 5.52 -0.54
CA PRO A 49 9.42 4.33 -0.73
C PRO A 49 8.68 3.00 -0.51
N LEU A 50 7.55 3.03 0.19
CA LEU A 50 6.69 1.85 0.34
C LEU A 50 6.06 1.44 -0.99
N ASN A 51 5.71 2.42 -1.84
CA ASN A 51 5.11 2.16 -3.16
C ASN A 51 6.18 1.91 -4.22
N VAL A 52 7.06 2.89 -4.42
CA VAL A 52 8.08 2.86 -5.46
C VAL A 52 9.31 3.68 -5.08
N ILE A 53 10.48 3.09 -5.30
CA ILE A 53 11.79 3.73 -5.30
C ILE A 53 12.29 3.64 -6.74
N GLN A 54 12.59 4.76 -7.36
CA GLN A 54 13.14 4.81 -8.71
C GLN A 54 14.61 5.24 -8.64
N ASP A 55 15.50 4.37 -9.11
CA ASP A 55 16.90 4.72 -9.27
C ASP A 55 17.05 5.77 -10.39
N SER A 56 17.64 6.91 -10.07
CA SER A 56 17.75 8.03 -11.00
C SER A 56 18.74 7.80 -12.14
N ALA A 57 19.67 6.86 -11.99
CA ALA A 57 20.71 6.58 -12.99
C ALA A 57 20.27 5.48 -13.96
N SER A 58 19.68 4.40 -13.45
CA SER A 58 19.24 3.25 -14.25
C SER A 58 17.78 3.31 -14.67
N GLY A 59 16.95 4.08 -13.94
CA GLY A 59 15.50 4.07 -14.08
C GLY A 59 14.82 2.83 -13.48
N GLU A 60 15.59 1.94 -12.84
CA GLU A 60 15.06 0.73 -12.20
C GLU A 60 14.11 1.10 -11.07
N MET A 61 12.97 0.39 -11.00
CA MET A 61 11.97 0.57 -9.96
C MET A 61 12.01 -0.60 -8.97
N THR A 62 11.90 -0.28 -7.68
CA THR A 62 11.76 -1.21 -6.57
C THR A 62 10.72 -0.65 -5.59
N GLY A 63 10.42 -1.37 -4.51
CA GLY A 63 9.45 -0.96 -3.50
C GLY A 63 8.33 -2.00 -3.36
N VAL A 64 7.73 -2.07 -2.17
CA VAL A 64 6.77 -3.15 -1.88
C VAL A 64 5.59 -3.15 -2.85
N GLY A 65 5.03 -1.98 -3.15
CA GLY A 65 3.91 -1.87 -4.09
C GLY A 65 4.29 -2.29 -5.51
N PHE A 66 5.46 -1.85 -6.00
CA PHE A 66 5.96 -2.23 -7.31
C PHE A 66 6.30 -3.73 -7.39
N ASP A 67 7.05 -4.25 -6.42
CA ASP A 67 7.50 -5.65 -6.43
C ASP A 67 6.31 -6.64 -6.32
N LEU A 68 5.31 -6.34 -5.47
CA LEU A 68 4.09 -7.15 -5.39
C LEU A 68 3.21 -7.00 -6.64
N GLY A 69 3.12 -5.81 -7.21
CA GLY A 69 2.42 -5.59 -8.48
C GLY A 69 3.04 -6.35 -9.63
N GLN A 70 4.38 -6.38 -9.70
CA GLN A 70 5.13 -7.13 -10.70
C GLN A 70 4.90 -8.66 -10.54
N GLU A 71 4.93 -9.16 -9.32
CA GLU A 71 4.66 -10.57 -9.04
C GLU A 71 3.22 -10.96 -9.36
N LEU A 72 2.23 -10.09 -9.04
CA LEU A 72 0.84 -10.31 -9.41
C LEU A 72 0.69 -10.38 -10.94
N ALA A 73 1.28 -9.43 -11.68
CA ALA A 73 1.27 -9.42 -13.15
C ALA A 73 1.88 -10.71 -13.73
N ARG A 74 3.00 -11.18 -13.15
CA ARG A 74 3.63 -12.44 -13.53
C ARG A 74 2.70 -13.66 -13.30
N ARG A 75 2.00 -13.72 -12.16
CA ARG A 75 1.06 -14.84 -11.85
C ARG A 75 -0.16 -14.87 -12.74
N ILE A 76 -0.63 -13.70 -13.19
CA ILE A 76 -1.75 -13.62 -14.14
C ILE A 76 -1.29 -13.58 -15.60
N GLU A 77 0.01 -13.76 -15.87
CA GLU A 77 0.61 -13.87 -17.21
C GLU A 77 0.37 -12.63 -18.11
N VAL A 78 0.42 -11.44 -17.51
CA VAL A 78 0.34 -10.16 -18.22
C VAL A 78 1.55 -9.27 -17.92
N GLN A 79 1.74 -8.23 -18.73
CA GLN A 79 2.73 -7.20 -18.42
C GLN A 79 2.23 -6.26 -17.33
N ILE A 80 3.13 -5.85 -16.43
CA ILE A 80 2.87 -4.74 -15.52
C ILE A 80 2.93 -3.42 -16.29
N GLU A 81 2.03 -2.49 -15.96
CA GLU A 81 2.05 -1.09 -16.39
C GLU A 81 2.02 -0.18 -15.16
N PRO A 82 3.18 0.31 -14.69
CA PRO A 82 3.23 1.24 -13.58
C PRO A 82 2.58 2.58 -13.93
N VAL A 83 1.64 3.04 -13.12
CA VAL A 83 0.97 4.35 -13.25
C VAL A 83 1.41 5.23 -12.09
N LEU A 84 2.26 6.21 -12.36
CA LEU A 84 2.92 7.01 -11.34
C LEU A 84 2.12 8.26 -10.98
N TYR A 85 1.96 8.54 -9.68
CA TYR A 85 1.22 9.67 -9.16
C TYR A 85 2.06 10.51 -8.19
N PRO A 86 1.94 11.84 -8.22
CA PRO A 86 2.71 12.70 -7.33
C PRO A 86 2.19 12.69 -5.88
N SER A 87 0.95 12.25 -5.65
CA SER A 87 0.31 12.25 -4.33
C SER A 87 -0.75 11.17 -4.20
N ILE A 88 -1.14 10.86 -2.96
CA ILE A 88 -2.23 9.93 -2.69
C ILE A 88 -3.58 10.45 -3.23
N GLY A 89 -3.82 11.75 -3.16
CA GLY A 89 -5.03 12.36 -3.72
C GLY A 89 -5.14 12.12 -5.23
N ALA A 90 -4.06 12.42 -5.99
CA ALA A 90 -4.01 12.19 -7.43
C ALA A 90 -4.15 10.69 -7.78
N LEU A 91 -3.57 9.80 -6.97
CA LEU A 91 -3.72 8.35 -7.15
C LEU A 91 -5.17 7.91 -7.00
N LEU A 92 -5.86 8.35 -5.94
CA LEU A 92 -7.27 8.01 -5.71
C LEU A 92 -8.18 8.59 -6.81
N ASP A 93 -7.93 9.83 -7.25
CA ASP A 93 -8.68 10.45 -8.37
C ASP A 93 -8.45 9.69 -9.68
N GLY A 94 -7.22 9.21 -9.93
CA GLY A 94 -6.91 8.33 -11.06
C GLY A 94 -7.73 7.05 -11.04
N GLY A 95 -7.96 6.47 -9.87
CA GLY A 95 -8.82 5.28 -9.72
C GLY A 95 -10.29 5.55 -10.05
N LYS A 96 -10.83 6.69 -9.60
CA LYS A 96 -12.21 7.10 -9.93
C LYS A 96 -12.43 7.25 -11.44
N SER A 97 -11.40 7.63 -12.17
CA SER A 97 -11.41 7.71 -13.64
C SER A 97 -11.08 6.39 -14.34
N GLY A 98 -10.80 5.31 -13.59
CA GLY A 98 -10.45 4.00 -14.17
C GLY A 98 -9.04 3.94 -14.77
N ALA A 99 -8.12 4.81 -14.32
CA ALA A 99 -6.76 4.88 -14.86
C ALA A 99 -5.85 3.73 -14.38
N TRP A 100 -6.23 2.99 -13.34
CA TRP A 100 -5.46 1.85 -12.81
C TRP A 100 -6.37 0.69 -12.40
N ASP A 101 -5.78 -0.47 -12.19
CA ASP A 101 -6.47 -1.71 -11.84
C ASP A 101 -6.25 -2.10 -10.38
N VAL A 102 -5.04 -1.88 -9.86
CA VAL A 102 -4.68 -2.14 -8.46
C VAL A 102 -3.82 -1.00 -7.89
N ALA A 103 -3.92 -0.78 -6.57
CA ALA A 103 -3.09 0.18 -5.84
C ALA A 103 -2.76 -0.38 -4.45
N PHE A 104 -1.55 -0.12 -3.94
CA PHE A 104 -1.14 -0.52 -2.59
C PHE A 104 -1.18 0.71 -1.68
N VAL A 105 -2.22 0.80 -0.84
CA VAL A 105 -2.52 2.01 -0.06
C VAL A 105 -2.94 1.68 1.37
N GLY A 106 -2.88 2.68 2.26
CA GLY A 106 -3.42 2.56 3.61
C GLY A 106 -4.92 2.22 3.56
N PHE A 107 -5.32 1.22 4.33
CA PHE A 107 -6.70 0.84 4.50
C PHE A 107 -7.42 1.75 5.50
N SER A 108 -8.63 2.15 5.19
CA SER A 108 -9.56 2.75 6.14
C SER A 108 -11.01 2.42 5.78
N PRO A 109 -11.94 2.41 6.76
CA PRO A 109 -13.37 2.22 6.47
C PRO A 109 -13.90 3.19 5.41
N ALA A 110 -13.52 4.46 5.47
CA ALA A 110 -13.94 5.47 4.49
C ALA A 110 -13.46 5.14 3.08
N ARG A 111 -12.23 4.63 2.91
CA ARG A 111 -11.74 4.17 1.61
C ARG A 111 -12.45 2.92 1.12
N ALA A 112 -12.84 2.01 2.04
CA ALA A 112 -13.58 0.80 1.69
C ALA A 112 -15.01 1.09 1.20
N GLU A 113 -15.56 2.27 1.43
CA GLU A 113 -16.81 2.71 0.81
C GLU A 113 -16.65 2.95 -0.70
N GLU A 114 -15.47 3.38 -1.16
CA GLU A 114 -15.19 3.70 -2.57
C GLU A 114 -14.47 2.56 -3.32
N TRP A 115 -13.67 1.74 -2.63
CA TRP A 115 -12.79 0.72 -3.20
C TRP A 115 -13.03 -0.65 -2.58
N ASP A 116 -12.76 -1.72 -3.33
CA ASP A 116 -12.62 -3.07 -2.78
C ASP A 116 -11.18 -3.29 -2.31
N PHE A 117 -11.02 -4.03 -1.21
CA PHE A 117 -9.72 -4.30 -0.60
C PHE A 117 -9.48 -5.80 -0.42
N THR A 118 -8.21 -6.18 -0.49
CA THR A 118 -7.72 -7.48 -0.03
C THR A 118 -7.67 -7.55 1.50
N GLY A 119 -7.15 -8.64 2.06
CA GLY A 119 -6.56 -8.66 3.40
C GLY A 119 -5.37 -7.70 3.50
N LEU A 120 -4.98 -7.37 4.73
CA LEU A 120 -3.80 -6.55 4.97
C LEU A 120 -2.53 -7.32 4.58
N HIS A 121 -1.60 -6.63 3.90
CA HIS A 121 -0.30 -7.24 3.56
C HIS A 121 0.83 -6.72 4.45
N LEU A 122 0.72 -5.50 4.98
CA LEU A 122 1.70 -4.94 5.90
C LEU A 122 1.07 -3.88 6.83
N GLU A 123 1.81 -3.56 7.87
CA GLU A 123 1.53 -2.46 8.81
C GLU A 123 2.73 -1.52 8.84
N VAL A 124 2.44 -0.21 8.82
CA VAL A 124 3.47 0.85 8.80
C VAL A 124 3.34 1.74 10.01
N GLU A 125 4.44 2.03 10.68
CA GLU A 125 4.45 2.95 11.81
C GLU A 125 4.31 4.41 11.35
N PHE A 126 3.44 5.17 12.01
CA PHE A 126 3.43 6.62 11.98
C PHE A 126 4.52 7.20 12.88
N GLY A 127 5.06 8.34 12.49
CA GLY A 127 6.07 9.04 13.27
C GLY A 127 6.18 10.51 12.88
N TYR A 128 7.25 11.13 13.37
CA TYR A 128 7.53 12.55 13.17
C TYR A 128 8.98 12.76 12.76
N LEU A 129 9.20 13.64 11.79
CA LEU A 129 10.50 14.18 11.41
C LEU A 129 10.66 15.56 12.05
N ILE A 130 11.76 15.72 12.78
CA ILE A 130 12.07 16.93 13.55
C ILE A 130 13.30 17.61 12.92
N PRO A 131 13.26 18.92 12.67
CA PRO A 131 14.40 19.65 12.11
C PRO A 131 15.54 19.80 13.13
N ALA A 132 16.73 20.10 12.64
CA ALA A 132 17.89 20.43 13.51
C ALA A 132 17.57 21.61 14.44
N GLY A 133 18.06 21.53 15.67
CA GLY A 133 17.90 22.61 16.66
C GLY A 133 16.51 22.70 17.32
N SER A 134 15.56 21.85 16.95
CA SER A 134 14.24 21.81 17.58
C SER A 134 14.32 21.33 19.04
N VAL A 135 13.50 21.94 19.90
CA VAL A 135 13.32 21.54 21.31
C VAL A 135 12.43 20.31 21.48
N ILE A 136 11.72 19.90 20.43
CA ILE A 136 10.90 18.68 20.41
C ILE A 136 11.84 17.47 20.44
N SER A 137 11.75 16.64 21.47
CA SER A 137 12.66 15.51 21.67
C SER A 137 11.97 14.15 21.80
N THR A 138 10.69 14.15 22.15
CA THR A 138 9.89 12.93 22.35
C THR A 138 8.56 13.02 21.61
N MET A 139 7.87 11.89 21.47
CA MET A 139 6.50 11.84 20.91
C MET A 139 5.52 12.71 21.70
N ALA A 140 5.66 12.79 23.04
CA ALA A 140 4.80 13.57 23.91
C ALA A 140 4.98 15.09 23.74
N ASP A 141 6.12 15.54 23.19
CA ASP A 141 6.36 16.96 22.95
C ASP A 141 5.59 17.48 21.74
N VAL A 142 5.06 16.60 20.90
CA VAL A 142 4.43 16.98 19.61
C VAL A 142 3.02 17.54 19.82
N ASP A 143 2.21 16.95 20.72
CA ASP A 143 0.85 17.44 20.99
C ASP A 143 0.80 18.57 22.01
N ARG A 144 1.40 19.71 21.67
CA ARG A 144 1.40 20.92 22.52
C ARG A 144 0.83 22.13 21.78
N PRO A 145 0.21 23.07 22.48
CA PRO A 145 -0.30 24.30 21.89
C PRO A 145 0.78 25.06 21.09
N GLY A 146 0.43 25.44 19.85
CA GLY A 146 1.29 26.21 18.98
C GLY A 146 2.21 25.36 18.07
N ILE A 147 2.30 24.05 18.26
CA ILE A 147 3.04 23.17 17.35
C ILE A 147 2.27 23.03 16.03
N ARG A 148 2.97 23.24 14.91
CA ARG A 148 2.45 23.09 13.55
C ARG A 148 3.01 21.82 12.95
N ILE A 149 2.11 20.90 12.51
CA ILE A 149 2.50 19.61 11.91
C ILE A 149 2.18 19.63 10.42
N ALA A 150 3.21 19.53 9.58
CA ALA A 150 3.03 19.35 8.14
C ALA A 150 2.72 17.88 7.83
N VAL A 151 1.66 17.66 7.05
CA VAL A 151 1.23 16.33 6.57
C VAL A 151 0.83 16.41 5.10
N GLN A 152 0.91 15.28 4.39
CA GLN A 152 0.27 15.16 3.09
C GLN A 152 -1.25 15.05 3.28
N ALA A 153 -2.01 15.94 2.65
CA ALA A 153 -3.46 15.94 2.69
C ALA A 153 -4.06 14.60 2.23
N ASN A 154 -5.14 14.17 2.89
CA ASN A 154 -5.87 12.93 2.61
C ASN A 154 -5.04 11.64 2.80
N SER A 155 -3.85 11.73 3.39
CA SER A 155 -3.04 10.57 3.76
C SER A 155 -3.55 9.90 5.04
N GLY A 156 -3.11 8.64 5.30
CA GLY A 156 -3.36 7.97 6.57
C GLY A 156 -2.90 8.81 7.78
N PRO A 157 -1.64 9.34 7.77
CA PRO A 157 -1.16 10.26 8.81
C PRO A 157 -2.03 11.50 9.02
N ASP A 158 -2.50 12.18 7.95
CA ASP A 158 -3.39 13.34 8.08
C ASP A 158 -4.68 12.96 8.82
N VAL A 159 -5.33 11.88 8.41
CA VAL A 159 -6.57 11.41 9.03
C VAL A 159 -6.33 11.00 10.49
N PHE A 160 -5.25 10.29 10.77
CA PHE A 160 -4.91 9.81 12.10
C PHE A 160 -4.59 10.97 13.04
N PHE A 161 -3.66 11.85 12.68
CA PHE A 161 -3.25 12.97 13.52
C PHE A 161 -4.38 13.98 13.76
N SER A 162 -5.23 14.23 12.76
CA SER A 162 -6.40 15.09 12.94
C SER A 162 -7.44 14.56 13.93
N ARG A 163 -7.42 13.26 14.23
CA ARG A 163 -8.34 12.63 15.19
C ARG A 163 -7.73 12.43 16.58
N THR A 164 -6.40 12.35 16.66
CA THR A 164 -5.70 11.92 17.87
C THR A 164 -4.92 13.04 18.56
N LEU A 165 -4.57 14.11 17.82
CA LEU A 165 -3.87 15.26 18.37
C LEU A 165 -4.86 16.42 18.57
N GLU A 166 -4.84 17.01 19.78
CA GLU A 166 -5.83 18.00 20.20
C GLU A 166 -5.29 19.44 20.19
N ASN A 167 -3.96 19.60 20.34
CA ASN A 167 -3.35 20.89 20.64
C ASN A 167 -2.53 21.48 19.49
N VAL A 168 -2.49 20.81 18.34
CA VAL A 168 -1.62 21.16 17.20
C VAL A 168 -2.37 21.88 16.09
N VAL A 169 -1.62 22.57 15.25
CA VAL A 169 -2.12 23.14 13.99
C VAL A 169 -1.70 22.25 12.82
N MET A 170 -2.65 21.71 12.08
CA MET A 170 -2.38 20.88 10.91
C MET A 170 -2.08 21.75 9.69
N VAL A 171 -0.87 21.62 9.14
CA VAL A 171 -0.42 22.23 7.87
C VAL A 171 -0.52 21.18 6.78
N ARG A 172 -1.57 21.24 5.97
CA ARG A 172 -1.84 20.27 4.92
C ARG A 172 -1.23 20.68 3.61
N GLU A 173 -0.37 19.82 3.07
CA GLU A 173 0.31 20.00 1.80
C GLU A 173 -0.15 18.95 0.78
N SER A 174 -0.05 19.26 -0.49
CA SER A 174 -0.51 18.35 -1.55
C SER A 174 0.33 17.08 -1.72
N SER A 175 1.57 17.08 -1.20
CA SER A 175 2.52 15.98 -1.37
C SER A 175 3.50 15.87 -0.19
N ASN A 176 4.19 14.72 -0.05
CA ASN A 176 5.26 14.56 0.93
C ASN A 176 6.42 15.57 0.74
N PRO A 177 6.92 15.85 -0.48
CA PRO A 177 7.88 16.92 -0.70
C PRO A 177 7.35 18.30 -0.28
N GLY A 178 6.06 18.58 -0.49
CA GLY A 178 5.43 19.83 -0.01
C GLY A 178 5.45 19.92 1.53
N ALA A 179 5.16 18.83 2.23
CA ALA A 179 5.23 18.78 3.70
C ALA A 179 6.68 18.98 4.20
N LEU A 180 7.67 18.41 3.52
CA LEU A 180 9.08 18.66 3.82
C LEU A 180 9.44 20.13 3.60
N GLU A 181 8.97 20.76 2.52
CA GLU A 181 9.22 22.17 2.25
C GLU A 181 8.54 23.08 3.29
N ALA A 182 7.37 22.73 3.80
CA ALA A 182 6.74 23.44 4.91
C ALA A 182 7.62 23.38 6.18
N LEU A 183 8.25 22.21 6.44
CA LEU A 183 9.20 22.06 7.54
C LEU A 183 10.48 22.90 7.31
N LYS A 184 11.08 22.83 6.12
CA LYS A 184 12.30 23.57 5.76
C LYS A 184 12.12 25.09 5.86
N SER A 185 10.99 25.60 5.41
CA SER A 185 10.67 27.04 5.40
C SER A 185 10.19 27.57 6.77
N GLY A 186 10.07 26.72 7.79
CA GLY A 186 9.55 27.13 9.10
C GLY A 186 8.04 27.39 9.11
N ARG A 187 7.29 26.98 8.09
CA ARG A 187 5.82 26.99 8.10
C ARG A 187 5.23 25.89 8.98
N ALA A 188 6.02 24.85 9.26
CA ALA A 188 5.72 23.80 10.21
C ALA A 188 6.91 23.55 11.13
N ASP A 189 6.65 23.02 12.32
CA ASP A 189 7.66 22.69 13.32
C ASP A 189 8.03 21.21 13.30
N VAL A 190 7.14 20.38 12.75
CA VAL A 190 7.23 18.92 12.65
C VAL A 190 6.64 18.48 11.31
N MET A 191 7.19 17.43 10.70
CA MET A 191 6.51 16.70 9.61
C MET A 191 6.02 15.36 10.14
N GLY A 192 4.71 15.10 10.00
CA GLY A 192 4.07 13.83 10.33
C GLY A 192 3.85 12.98 9.08
N SER A 193 4.28 11.71 9.11
CA SER A 193 4.06 10.75 8.01
C SER A 193 4.27 9.31 8.48
N ILE A 194 4.20 8.37 7.54
CA ILE A 194 4.69 7.00 7.75
C ILE A 194 6.23 7.01 7.82
N LYS A 195 6.81 6.15 8.65
CA LYS A 195 8.26 6.15 8.88
C LYS A 195 9.13 6.01 7.62
N PRO A 196 8.82 5.16 6.63
CA PRO A 196 9.61 5.08 5.40
C PRO A 196 9.75 6.43 4.70
N VAL A 197 8.66 7.20 4.61
CA VAL A 197 8.68 8.56 4.04
C VAL A 197 9.53 9.50 4.90
N LEU A 198 9.40 9.46 6.23
CA LEU A 198 10.17 10.33 7.12
C LEU A 198 11.67 10.07 7.01
N PHE A 199 12.08 8.82 6.90
CA PHE A 199 13.49 8.48 6.71
C PHE A 199 14.02 8.97 5.37
N GLU A 200 13.23 8.82 4.29
CA GLU A 200 13.58 9.35 2.98
C GLU A 200 13.68 10.90 3.00
N MET A 201 12.72 11.56 3.62
CA MET A 201 12.73 13.02 3.76
C MET A 201 13.86 13.52 4.66
N SER A 202 14.29 12.75 5.67
CA SER A 202 15.40 13.11 6.53
C SER A 202 16.74 13.15 5.79
N ASN A 203 16.93 12.33 4.74
CA ASN A 203 18.09 12.37 3.87
C ASN A 203 18.22 13.72 3.13
N GLN A 204 17.10 14.42 2.92
CA GLN A 204 17.03 15.71 2.23
C GLN A 204 17.05 16.92 3.20
N LEU A 205 17.13 16.66 4.52
CA LEU A 205 17.17 17.70 5.55
C LEU A 205 18.29 17.39 6.57
N PRO A 206 19.53 17.83 6.30
CA PRO A 206 20.68 17.56 7.17
C PRO A 206 20.47 17.99 8.62
N GLY A 207 20.84 17.13 9.56
CA GLY A 207 20.67 17.35 11.00
C GLY A 207 19.26 17.11 11.54
N SER A 208 18.30 16.79 10.68
CA SER A 208 16.96 16.33 11.11
C SER A 208 17.02 14.92 11.70
N ARG A 209 16.01 14.56 12.46
CA ARG A 209 15.85 13.22 13.02
C ARG A 209 14.41 12.75 12.98
N VAL A 210 14.21 11.47 12.72
CA VAL A 210 12.93 10.79 12.96
C VAL A 210 12.88 10.42 14.44
N LEU A 211 11.80 10.80 15.14
CA LEU A 211 11.66 10.50 16.57
C LEU A 211 11.55 8.98 16.79
N ASP A 212 12.16 8.51 17.88
CA ASP A 212 12.03 7.14 18.36
C ASP A 212 10.60 6.84 18.79
N GLY A 213 10.21 5.56 18.72
CA GLY A 213 8.85 5.12 19.01
C GLY A 213 7.92 5.33 17.83
N ARG A 214 6.63 5.12 18.04
CA ARG A 214 5.56 5.30 17.03
C ARG A 214 4.37 6.02 17.62
N SER A 215 3.68 6.83 16.83
CA SER A 215 2.43 7.49 17.23
C SER A 215 1.19 6.64 16.89
N GLY A 216 1.29 5.71 15.95
CA GLY A 216 0.23 4.83 15.52
C GLY A 216 0.70 3.87 14.43
N ILE A 217 -0.25 3.16 13.83
CA ILE A 217 -0.03 2.18 12.76
C ILE A 217 -0.98 2.50 11.60
N ASP A 218 -0.46 2.43 10.39
CA ASP A 218 -1.20 2.47 9.12
C ASP A 218 -1.31 1.06 8.55
N PRO A 219 -2.47 0.41 8.61
CA PRO A 219 -2.67 -0.88 7.96
C PRO A 219 -2.77 -0.68 6.44
N HIS A 220 -2.02 -1.46 5.66
CA HIS A 220 -2.01 -1.38 4.21
C HIS A 220 -2.59 -2.63 3.55
N ALA A 221 -3.40 -2.40 2.52
CA ALA A 221 -3.99 -3.44 1.69
C ALA A 221 -3.90 -3.08 0.20
N MET A 222 -4.12 -4.04 -0.68
CA MET A 222 -4.30 -3.77 -2.10
C MET A 222 -5.73 -3.34 -2.35
N ALA A 223 -5.90 -2.17 -2.96
CA ALA A 223 -7.17 -1.61 -3.38
C ALA A 223 -7.45 -1.87 -4.85
N MET A 224 -8.71 -2.01 -5.20
CA MET A 224 -9.20 -2.21 -6.57
C MET A 224 -10.49 -1.42 -6.80
N PRO A 225 -10.79 -1.00 -8.05
CA PRO A 225 -12.11 -0.47 -8.37
C PRO A 225 -13.22 -1.49 -8.07
N LYS A 226 -14.35 -1.02 -7.53
CA LYS A 226 -15.52 -1.87 -7.24
C LYS A 226 -16.11 -2.55 -8.47
N GLY A 227 -16.81 -3.66 -8.25
CA GLY A 227 -17.52 -4.39 -9.29
C GLY A 227 -16.65 -5.40 -10.03
N ARG A 228 -15.50 -5.78 -9.49
CA ARG A 228 -14.58 -6.79 -10.02
C ARG A 228 -14.45 -7.99 -9.07
N ASP A 229 -15.56 -8.55 -8.60
CA ASP A 229 -15.61 -9.53 -7.50
C ASP A 229 -14.66 -10.72 -7.69
N LEU A 230 -14.57 -11.28 -8.90
CA LEU A 230 -13.64 -12.38 -9.21
C LEU A 230 -12.18 -11.94 -9.17
N GLY A 231 -11.87 -10.72 -9.61
CA GLY A 231 -10.55 -10.11 -9.48
C GLY A 231 -10.18 -9.88 -8.03
N VAL A 232 -11.12 -9.37 -7.23
CA VAL A 232 -10.95 -9.18 -5.78
C VAL A 232 -10.68 -10.50 -5.07
N ALA A 233 -11.42 -11.56 -5.40
CA ALA A 233 -11.21 -12.88 -4.81
C ALA A 233 -9.81 -13.43 -5.14
N TYR A 234 -9.37 -13.30 -6.40
CA TYR A 234 -8.03 -13.69 -6.82
C TYR A 234 -6.94 -12.87 -6.09
N ALA A 235 -7.11 -11.55 -6.02
CA ALA A 235 -6.17 -10.66 -5.37
C ALA A 235 -6.07 -10.92 -3.86
N ARG A 236 -7.16 -11.27 -3.19
CA ARG A 236 -7.16 -11.69 -1.77
C ARG A 236 -6.30 -12.94 -1.57
N GLN A 237 -6.50 -13.97 -2.40
CA GLN A 237 -5.69 -15.17 -2.34
C GLN A 237 -4.21 -14.87 -2.61
N PHE A 238 -3.92 -14.06 -3.63
CA PHE A 238 -2.57 -13.63 -3.95
C PHE A 238 -1.85 -12.98 -2.74
N ILE A 239 -2.53 -12.11 -2.00
CA ILE A 239 -1.93 -11.45 -0.83
C ILE A 239 -1.61 -12.48 0.27
N GLU A 240 -2.51 -13.42 0.56
CA GLU A 240 -2.25 -14.46 1.56
C GLU A 240 -1.09 -15.38 1.12
N ASP A 241 -1.03 -15.76 -0.15
CA ASP A 241 0.08 -16.52 -0.71
C ASP A 241 1.39 -15.73 -0.61
N ALA A 242 1.39 -14.44 -0.99
CA ALA A 242 2.58 -13.58 -0.93
C ALA A 242 3.10 -13.39 0.51
N LYS A 243 2.22 -13.34 1.51
CA LYS A 243 2.61 -13.34 2.93
C LYS A 243 3.25 -14.68 3.32
N SER A 244 2.57 -15.78 3.03
CA SER A 244 3.00 -17.14 3.42
C SER A 244 4.31 -17.57 2.75
N GLU A 245 4.52 -17.17 1.50
CA GLU A 245 5.75 -17.40 0.73
C GLU A 245 6.89 -16.46 1.12
N GLY A 246 6.64 -15.47 1.99
CA GLY A 246 7.64 -14.50 2.43
C GLY A 246 7.95 -13.38 1.43
N LEU A 247 7.17 -13.22 0.35
CA LEU A 247 7.40 -12.21 -0.69
C LEU A 247 7.22 -10.78 -0.14
N VAL A 248 6.20 -10.57 0.71
CA VAL A 248 6.01 -9.27 1.37
C VAL A 248 7.21 -8.89 2.22
N LYS A 249 7.73 -9.85 3.03
CA LYS A 249 8.92 -9.66 3.85
C LYS A 249 10.15 -9.35 3.00
N ALA A 250 10.37 -10.13 1.94
CA ALA A 250 11.49 -9.93 1.02
C ALA A 250 11.45 -8.56 0.35
N ALA A 251 10.27 -8.08 -0.06
CA ALA A 251 10.11 -6.75 -0.65
C ALA A 251 10.41 -5.61 0.36
N ILE A 252 9.98 -5.74 1.62
CA ILE A 252 10.31 -4.80 2.70
C ILE A 252 11.83 -4.74 2.92
N GLU A 253 12.49 -5.91 3.02
CA GLU A 253 13.94 -6.02 3.24
C GLU A 253 14.74 -5.47 2.03
N LYS A 254 14.36 -5.83 0.80
CA LYS A 254 14.97 -5.34 -0.44
C LYS A 254 14.92 -3.80 -0.54
N ALA A 255 13.80 -3.21 -0.14
CA ALA A 255 13.61 -1.76 -0.14
C ALA A 255 14.26 -1.06 1.08
N GLY A 256 14.84 -1.81 2.03
CA GLY A 256 15.51 -1.27 3.22
C GLY A 256 14.56 -0.47 4.14
N LEU A 257 13.28 -0.80 4.17
CA LEU A 257 12.28 -0.01 4.88
C LEU A 257 12.35 -0.23 6.39
N ARG A 258 12.22 0.87 7.14
CA ARG A 258 12.17 0.88 8.61
C ARG A 258 10.77 1.25 9.11
N GLY A 259 10.31 0.62 10.20
CA GLY A 259 8.98 0.84 10.76
C GLY A 259 7.87 0.20 9.91
N VAL A 260 8.18 -0.89 9.22
CA VAL A 260 7.25 -1.68 8.41
C VAL A 260 7.36 -3.14 8.82
N VAL A 261 6.22 -3.78 8.99
CA VAL A 261 6.12 -5.22 9.29
C VAL A 261 5.07 -5.87 8.40
N VAL A 262 5.23 -7.18 8.17
CA VAL A 262 4.18 -7.97 7.51
C VAL A 262 2.96 -8.02 8.42
N ALA A 263 1.77 -7.77 7.87
CA ALA A 263 0.52 -7.89 8.65
C ALA A 263 0.26 -9.35 9.06
N PRO A 264 -0.42 -9.56 10.18
CA PRO A 264 -0.78 -10.90 10.68
C PRO A 264 -1.57 -11.73 9.66
#